data_e3278eda59364fb8ee4823722a60ea48
#
_entry.id   e3278eda59364fb8ee4823722a60ea48
#
_cell.length_a   1.000
_cell.length_b   1.000
_cell.length_c   1.000
_cell.angle_alpha   90.00
_cell.angle_beta   90.00
_cell.angle_gamma   90.00
#
_symmetry.space_group_name_H-M   'P 1'
#
loop_
_entity.id
_entity.type
_entity.pdbx_description
1 polymer ?
#
loop_
_entity_poly.entity_id
_entity_poly.type
_entity_poly.pdbx_seq_one_letter_code
_entity_poly.pdbx_strand_id
1 'polypeptide(L)'
;MTNEQDERPLLATDDVELLDDVLRLAAAAGVEPVVVNTVAALRSRWSRHCLVVVGWDLADELTADYVPRRESVVLATRGAADPAAGWRAAAHLGADQVAVLPQAESWLIDRFAGIGVRGRMPAPRPTKVPRRPAP
;
A
#
# COMPACT_ATOMS: atom_id res chain seq x y z
N MET A 1 2.05 -3.40 26.14
CA MET A 1 2.50 -2.75 25.60
C MET A 1 1.77 -2.26 24.57
N THR A 2 1.97 -1.36 24.25
CA THR A 2 1.30 -0.84 23.32
C THR A 2 1.53 -1.30 22.03
N ASN A 3 0.59 -1.40 21.25
CA ASN A 3 0.75 -1.70 19.95
C ASN A 3 1.39 -0.65 19.26
N GLU A 4 2.44 -0.84 18.71
CA GLU A 4 3.21 0.15 18.09
C GLU A 4 2.84 0.39 16.66
N GLN A 5 1.60 0.21 16.29
CA GLN A 5 1.24 0.39 14.92
C GLN A 5 1.35 1.83 14.51
N ASP A 6 2.03 2.10 13.45
CA ASP A 6 2.21 3.43 12.92
C ASP A 6 1.02 3.76 12.04
N GLU A 7 0.39 4.91 12.26
CA GLU A 7 -0.75 5.30 11.48
C GLU A 7 -0.40 5.77 10.10
N ARG A 8 0.87 6.08 9.86
CA ARG A 8 1.29 6.49 8.54
C ARG A 8 1.40 5.28 7.63
N PRO A 9 1.14 5.44 6.34
CA PRO A 9 1.38 4.32 5.43
C PRO A 9 2.86 4.10 5.24
N LEU A 10 3.23 2.89 4.86
CA LEU A 10 4.60 2.56 4.55
C LEU A 10 4.75 2.49 3.03
N LEU A 11 5.75 3.16 2.50
CA LEU A 11 6.03 3.13 1.07
C LEU A 11 7.40 2.52 0.87
N ALA A 12 7.46 1.43 0.14
CA ALA A 12 8.70 0.72 -0.07
C ALA A 12 9.03 0.65 -1.54
N THR A 13 10.03 1.39 -1.98
CA THR A 13 10.50 1.34 -3.35
C THR A 13 11.88 1.96 -3.41
N ASP A 14 12.70 1.48 -4.35
CA ASP A 14 13.98 2.08 -4.65
C ASP A 14 13.93 2.82 -5.99
N ASP A 15 12.79 2.84 -6.64
CA ASP A 15 12.61 3.52 -7.91
C ASP A 15 12.26 4.97 -7.64
N VAL A 16 13.16 5.88 -8.00
CA VAL A 16 13.00 7.29 -7.68
C VAL A 16 11.76 7.89 -8.32
N GLU A 17 11.45 7.48 -9.53
CA GLU A 17 10.29 8.05 -10.21
C GLU A 17 8.99 7.59 -9.57
N LEU A 18 8.93 6.33 -9.21
CA LEU A 18 7.75 5.83 -8.51
C LEU A 18 7.63 6.48 -7.14
N LEU A 19 8.73 6.65 -6.46
CA LEU A 19 8.74 7.30 -5.16
C LEU A 19 8.17 8.72 -5.26
N ASP A 20 8.65 9.48 -6.23
CA ASP A 20 8.16 10.84 -6.42
C ASP A 20 6.67 10.86 -6.68
N ASP A 21 6.19 9.97 -7.55
CA ASP A 21 4.79 9.92 -7.88
C ASP A 21 3.93 9.60 -6.66
N VAL A 22 4.32 8.60 -5.90
CA VAL A 22 3.51 8.18 -4.76
C VAL A 22 3.56 9.22 -3.65
N LEU A 23 4.73 9.85 -3.45
CA LEU A 23 4.82 10.92 -2.44
C LEU A 23 3.94 12.10 -2.81
N ARG A 24 3.86 12.42 -4.09
CA ARG A 24 3.00 13.49 -4.55
C ARG A 24 1.54 13.17 -4.29
N LEU A 25 1.15 11.92 -4.52
CA LEU A 25 -0.22 11.50 -4.29
C LEU A 25 -0.57 11.49 -2.80
N ALA A 26 0.38 11.05 -1.99
CA ALA A 26 0.17 11.07 -0.54
C ALA A 26 0.04 12.49 -0.02
N ALA A 27 0.85 13.40 -0.55
CA ALA A 27 0.75 14.81 -0.16
C ALA A 27 -0.60 15.37 -0.55
N ALA A 28 -1.11 15.00 -1.72
CA ALA A 28 -2.43 15.46 -2.14
C ALA A 28 -3.52 14.97 -1.20
N ALA A 29 -3.30 13.82 -0.58
CA ALA A 29 -4.26 13.28 0.37
C ALA A 29 -4.02 13.74 1.80
N GLY A 30 -2.97 14.50 2.02
CA GLY A 30 -2.67 15.01 3.37
C GLY A 30 -1.99 14.01 4.28
N VAL A 31 -1.34 13.00 3.73
CA VAL A 31 -0.64 12.02 4.56
C VAL A 31 0.84 11.98 4.20
N GLU A 32 1.64 11.57 5.15
CA GLU A 32 3.07 11.51 4.99
C GLU A 32 3.55 10.09 5.23
N PRO A 33 3.92 9.36 4.20
CA PRO A 33 4.32 7.96 4.39
C PRO A 33 5.70 7.85 5.00
N VAL A 34 5.94 6.72 5.63
CA VAL A 34 7.30 6.32 6.00
C VAL A 34 7.88 5.63 4.77
N VAL A 35 9.07 6.04 4.36
CA VAL A 35 9.69 5.53 3.14
C VAL A 35 10.85 4.62 3.48
N VAL A 36 10.86 3.45 2.88
CA VAL A 36 12.02 2.55 2.94
C VAL A 36 12.38 2.14 1.53
N ASN A 37 13.62 1.78 1.30
CA ASN A 37 14.06 1.46 -0.05
C ASN A 37 14.78 0.11 -0.16
N THR A 38 14.67 -0.72 0.86
CA THR A 38 15.25 -2.06 0.80
C THR A 38 14.24 -3.07 1.30
N VAL A 39 14.42 -4.29 0.86
CA VAL A 39 13.56 -5.38 1.31
C VAL A 39 13.75 -5.63 2.80
N ALA A 40 14.97 -5.50 3.30
CA ALA A 40 15.20 -5.71 4.74
C ALA A 40 14.43 -4.71 5.58
N ALA A 41 14.45 -3.44 5.19
CA ALA A 41 13.71 -2.42 5.91
C ALA A 41 12.20 -2.66 5.80
N LEU A 42 11.75 -3.08 4.63
CA LEU A 42 10.35 -3.38 4.43
C LEU A 42 9.91 -4.52 5.35
N ARG A 43 10.71 -5.58 5.42
CA ARG A 43 10.36 -6.70 6.28
C ARG A 43 10.26 -6.32 7.72
N SER A 44 11.17 -5.47 8.19
CA SER A 44 11.18 -5.12 9.61
C SER A 44 9.96 -4.28 9.98
N ARG A 45 9.31 -3.67 9.00
CA ARG A 45 8.14 -2.85 9.25
C ARG A 45 6.85 -3.46 8.71
N TRP A 46 6.92 -4.66 8.18
CA TRP A 46 5.82 -5.24 7.42
C TRP A 46 4.48 -5.22 8.16
N SER A 47 4.50 -5.46 9.44
CA SER A 47 3.28 -5.54 10.22
C SER A 47 2.98 -4.30 11.03
N ARG A 48 3.76 -3.24 10.85
CA ARG A 48 3.64 -2.08 11.73
C ARG A 48 2.78 -0.97 11.21
N HIS A 49 2.38 -1.01 9.96
CA HIS A 49 1.66 0.10 9.34
C HIS A 49 0.29 -0.34 8.89
N CYS A 50 -0.64 0.61 8.87
CA CYS A 50 -2.01 0.30 8.48
C CYS A 50 -2.13 0.06 6.98
N LEU A 51 -1.20 0.58 6.19
CA LEU A 51 -1.20 0.35 4.75
C LEU A 51 0.24 0.25 4.30
N VAL A 52 0.53 -0.71 3.45
CA VAL A 52 1.86 -0.86 2.87
C VAL A 52 1.73 -0.76 1.35
N VAL A 53 2.47 0.17 0.76
CA VAL A 53 2.54 0.30 -0.70
C VAL A 53 3.93 -0.19 -1.10
N VAL A 54 3.97 -1.26 -1.87
CA VAL A 54 5.22 -1.87 -2.28
C VAL A 54 5.43 -1.60 -3.76
N GLY A 55 6.57 -1.01 -4.10
CA GLY A 55 6.91 -0.79 -5.49
C GLY A 55 7.22 -2.09 -6.18
N TRP A 56 6.94 -2.12 -7.47
CA TRP A 56 7.19 -3.30 -8.30
C TRP A 56 8.64 -3.78 -8.16
N ASP A 57 9.56 -2.82 -8.03
CA ASP A 57 10.98 -3.14 -7.97
C ASP A 57 11.35 -3.99 -6.76
N LEU A 58 10.75 -3.69 -5.60
CA LEU A 58 11.04 -4.47 -4.40
C LEU A 58 10.14 -5.69 -4.28
N ALA A 59 8.98 -5.65 -4.90
CA ALA A 59 8.05 -6.76 -4.81
C ALA A 59 8.67 -8.04 -5.37
N ASP A 60 9.38 -7.92 -6.48
CA ASP A 60 9.99 -9.07 -7.10
C ASP A 60 11.01 -9.71 -6.17
N GLU A 61 11.80 -8.90 -5.51
CA GLU A 61 12.76 -9.38 -4.55
C GLU A 61 12.10 -9.97 -3.32
N LEU A 62 11.03 -9.33 -2.87
CA LEU A 62 10.34 -9.77 -1.66
C LEU A 62 9.66 -11.12 -1.86
N THR A 63 9.18 -11.40 -3.06
CA THR A 63 8.49 -12.67 -3.30
C THR A 63 9.42 -13.86 -3.25
N ALA A 64 10.74 -13.65 -3.25
CA ALA A 64 11.67 -14.75 -3.13
C ALA A 64 11.65 -15.39 -1.75
N ASP A 65 11.10 -14.71 -0.78
CA ASP A 65 11.07 -15.18 0.58
C ASP A 65 9.66 -15.16 1.12
N TYR A 66 9.46 -15.85 2.22
CA TYR A 66 8.17 -15.85 2.86
C TYR A 66 7.89 -14.50 3.53
N VAL A 67 6.71 -13.99 3.36
CA VAL A 67 6.24 -12.84 4.12
C VAL A 67 4.91 -13.21 4.76
N PRO A 68 4.68 -12.77 5.98
CA PRO A 68 3.42 -13.06 6.64
C PRO A 68 2.27 -12.37 5.93
N ARG A 69 1.12 -12.99 5.93
CA ARG A 69 -0.04 -12.37 5.36
C ARG A 69 -0.46 -11.17 6.18
N ARG A 70 -0.94 -10.17 5.50
CA ARG A 70 -1.47 -9.00 6.19
C ARG A 70 -2.49 -8.34 5.27
N GLU A 71 -3.30 -7.48 5.85
CA GLU A 71 -4.27 -6.71 5.09
C GLU A 71 -3.66 -5.42 4.59
N SER A 72 -4.29 -4.82 3.62
CA SER A 72 -3.96 -3.48 3.13
C SER A 72 -2.55 -3.42 2.55
N VAL A 73 -2.32 -4.23 1.55
CA VAL A 73 -1.09 -4.20 0.78
C VAL A 73 -1.43 -3.81 -0.65
N VAL A 74 -0.75 -2.80 -1.17
CA VAL A 74 -0.95 -2.33 -2.54
C VAL A 74 0.38 -2.47 -3.26
N LEU A 75 0.34 -3.09 -4.43
CA LEU A 75 1.51 -3.17 -5.29
C LEU A 75 1.42 -2.01 -6.28
N ALA A 76 2.44 -1.17 -6.34
CA ALA A 76 2.43 0.00 -7.21
C ALA A 76 3.47 -0.14 -8.31
N THR A 77 3.10 0.29 -9.51
CA THR A 77 4.00 0.29 -10.63
C THR A 77 3.70 1.50 -11.51
N ARG A 78 4.63 1.81 -12.40
CA ARG A 78 4.44 2.90 -13.36
C ARG A 78 4.40 2.32 -14.75
N GLY A 79 3.51 2.87 -15.55
CA GLY A 79 3.49 2.56 -16.96
C GLY A 79 2.98 1.17 -17.24
N ALA A 80 3.33 0.69 -18.41
CA ALA A 80 2.74 -0.52 -18.93
C ALA A 80 3.60 -1.72 -18.60
N ALA A 81 3.68 -2.07 -17.38
CA ALA A 81 4.38 -3.28 -17.03
C ALA A 81 3.58 -4.48 -17.49
N ASP A 82 4.21 -5.62 -17.53
CA ASP A 82 3.54 -6.85 -17.87
C ASP A 82 2.44 -7.12 -16.85
N PRO A 83 1.18 -7.07 -17.23
CA PRO A 83 0.12 -7.24 -16.25
C PRO A 83 0.14 -8.60 -15.58
N ALA A 84 0.52 -9.63 -16.30
CA ALA A 84 0.54 -10.96 -15.71
C ALA A 84 1.57 -11.06 -14.60
N ALA A 85 2.74 -10.46 -14.81
CA ALA A 85 3.76 -10.46 -13.77
C ALA A 85 3.32 -9.67 -12.55
N GLY A 86 2.64 -8.56 -12.77
CA GLY A 86 2.14 -7.76 -11.66
C GLY A 86 1.12 -8.52 -10.83
N TRP A 87 0.21 -9.21 -11.50
CA TRP A 87 -0.80 -9.97 -10.78
C TRP A 87 -0.20 -11.15 -10.02
N ARG A 88 0.82 -11.79 -10.59
CA ARG A 88 1.49 -12.87 -9.89
C ARG A 88 2.19 -12.38 -8.63
N ALA A 89 2.88 -11.24 -8.73
CA ALA A 89 3.56 -10.68 -7.57
C ALA A 89 2.54 -10.27 -6.52
N ALA A 90 1.44 -9.67 -6.93
CA ALA A 90 0.41 -9.25 -6.00
C ALA A 90 -0.18 -10.45 -5.28
N ALA A 91 -0.45 -11.52 -6.00
CA ALA A 91 -1.01 -12.72 -5.38
C ALA A 91 -0.04 -13.32 -4.38
N HIS A 92 1.24 -13.34 -4.72
CA HIS A 92 2.25 -13.90 -3.82
C HIS A 92 2.37 -13.09 -2.54
N LEU A 93 2.29 -11.79 -2.64
CA LEU A 93 2.39 -10.92 -1.47
C LEU A 93 1.09 -10.83 -0.69
N GLY A 94 0.00 -11.27 -1.25
CA GLY A 94 -1.30 -11.06 -0.64
C GLY A 94 -1.77 -9.63 -0.79
N ALA A 95 -1.33 -8.95 -1.85
CA ALA A 95 -1.77 -7.58 -2.09
C ALA A 95 -3.22 -7.57 -2.51
N ASP A 96 -3.98 -6.63 -1.96
CA ASP A 96 -5.39 -6.55 -2.32
C ASP A 96 -5.59 -5.74 -3.58
N GLN A 97 -4.61 -4.93 -4.00
CA GLN A 97 -4.76 -4.14 -5.20
C GLN A 97 -3.43 -3.96 -5.91
N VAL A 98 -3.49 -3.78 -7.21
CA VAL A 98 -2.34 -3.37 -8.01
C VAL A 98 -2.65 -1.98 -8.55
N ALA A 99 -1.84 -1.01 -8.22
CA ALA A 99 -2.04 0.36 -8.68
C ALA A 99 -1.05 0.67 -9.79
N VAL A 100 -1.55 0.82 -11.00
CA VAL A 100 -0.72 1.17 -12.16
C VAL A 100 -0.85 2.66 -12.37
N LEU A 101 0.25 3.36 -12.21
CA LEU A 101 0.25 4.81 -12.36
C LEU A 101 0.60 5.18 -13.79
N PRO A 102 0.00 6.21 -14.33
CA PRO A 102 -0.83 7.20 -13.63
C PRO A 102 -2.31 6.86 -13.57
N GLN A 103 -2.75 5.76 -14.16
CA GLN A 103 -4.17 5.47 -14.22
C GLN A 103 -4.83 5.37 -12.86
N ALA A 104 -4.11 4.86 -11.88
CA ALA A 104 -4.68 4.64 -10.56
C ALA A 104 -4.44 5.78 -9.57
N GLU A 105 -4.05 6.96 -10.08
CA GLU A 105 -3.72 8.07 -9.18
C GLU A 105 -4.89 8.46 -8.28
N SER A 106 -6.06 8.64 -8.86
CA SER A 106 -7.22 9.02 -8.05
C SER A 106 -7.55 7.99 -7.01
N TRP A 107 -7.47 6.73 -7.40
CA TRP A 107 -7.78 5.66 -6.48
C TRP A 107 -6.78 5.65 -5.31
N LEU A 108 -5.50 5.88 -5.61
CA LEU A 108 -4.49 5.85 -4.58
C LEU A 108 -4.62 7.05 -3.63
N ILE A 109 -4.95 8.22 -4.17
CA ILE A 109 -5.20 9.38 -3.33
C ILE A 109 -6.35 9.09 -2.38
N ASP A 110 -7.42 8.50 -2.88
CA ASP A 110 -8.56 8.17 -2.03
C ASP A 110 -8.17 7.15 -0.95
N ARG A 111 -7.33 6.20 -1.30
CA ARG A 111 -6.88 5.21 -0.34
C ARG A 111 -6.08 5.88 0.78
N PHE A 112 -5.17 6.79 0.42
CA PHE A 112 -4.39 7.53 1.41
C PHE A 112 -5.30 8.44 2.24
N ALA A 113 -6.26 9.09 1.61
CA ALA A 113 -7.16 9.98 2.33
C ALA A 113 -7.98 9.23 3.37
N GLY A 114 -8.32 7.99 3.06
CA GLY A 114 -9.05 7.15 4.01
C GLY A 114 -8.25 6.90 5.28
N ILE A 115 -6.94 6.79 5.17
CA ILE A 115 -6.10 6.63 6.34
C ILE A 115 -6.15 7.88 7.19
N GLY A 116 -6.02 9.05 6.56
CA GLY A 116 -6.05 10.29 7.29
C GLY A 116 -7.34 10.49 8.06
N VAL A 117 -8.45 10.17 7.42
CA VAL A 117 -9.74 10.29 8.09
C VAL A 117 -9.84 9.32 9.24
N ARG A 118 -9.42 8.08 9.01
CA ARG A 118 -9.51 7.08 10.04
C ARG A 118 -8.62 7.40 11.22
N GLY A 119 -7.47 7.98 10.97
CA GLY A 119 -6.57 8.34 12.04
C GLY A 119 -7.04 9.50 12.86
N ARG A 120 -7.92 10.34 12.28
CA ARG A 120 -8.37 11.50 12.98
C ARG A 120 -9.68 11.34 13.67
N MET A 121 -10.52 10.45 13.23
CA MET A 121 -11.83 10.31 13.76
C MET A 121 -12.11 8.92 14.11
N PRO A 122 -12.96 8.69 15.06
CA PRO A 122 -13.42 7.35 15.33
C PRO A 122 -14.17 6.88 14.13
N ALA A 123 -14.11 5.69 13.85
CA ALA A 123 -14.65 5.18 12.69
C ALA A 123 -16.10 5.38 12.57
N PRO A 124 -16.57 5.81 11.60
CA PRO A 124 -17.90 5.88 11.38
C PRO A 124 -18.43 4.62 10.98
N ARG A 125 -18.90 4.31 10.75
CA ARG A 125 -19.33 3.29 10.34
C ARG A 125 -19.32 2.83 9.19
N PRO A 126 -19.24 2.13 8.99
CA PRO A 126 -19.00 1.60 7.89
C PRO A 126 -20.07 1.43 7.03
N THR A 127 -20.34 1.65 6.45
CA THR A 127 -21.16 1.51 5.70
C THR A 127 -21.20 0.57 4.94
N LYS A 128 -20.90 0.17 4.90
CA LYS A 128 -20.91 -0.64 4.34
C LYS A 128 -21.17 -1.53 4.05
N VAL A 129 -21.35 -1.68 3.92
CA VAL A 129 -21.45 -2.58 3.85
C VAL A 129 -21.78 -3.35 3.27
N PRO A 130 -21.88 -3.41 2.90
CA PRO A 130 -22.16 -4.13 2.45
C PRO A 130 -22.17 -5.09 2.06
N ARG A 131 -22.15 -5.29 2.03
CA ARG A 131 -22.08 -6.17 1.92
C ARG A 131 -22.75 -7.05 1.89
N ARG A 132 -23.15 -7.16 1.97
CA ARG A 132 -23.76 -7.99 2.11
C ARG A 132 -24.75 -8.43 2.00
N PRO A 133 -25.07 -8.59 1.83
CA PRO A 133 -25.95 -8.98 1.83
C PRO A 133 -26.72 -9.63 2.02
N ALA A 134 -27.04 -9.73 2.09
CA ALA A 134 -27.62 -10.33 2.45
C ALA A 134 -28.40 -10.76 2.36
N PRO A 135 -28.71 -11.16 2.46
CA PRO A 135 -29.47 -11.73 2.41
C PRO A 135 -29.99 -11.84 2.37
#